data_71b89286d7e02d12fe29bcb7971a3ce9
#
_entry.id   71b89286d7e02d12fe29bcb7971a3ce9
#
_cell.length_a   1.000
_cell.length_b   1.000
_cell.length_c   1.000
_cell.angle_alpha   90.00
_cell.angle_beta   90.00
_cell.angle_gamma   90.00
#
_symmetry.space_group_name_H-M   'P 1'
#
loop_
_entity.id
_entity.type
_entity.pdbx_description
1 polymer ?
#
loop_
_entity_poly.entity_id
_entity_poly.type
_entity_poly.pdbx_seq_one_letter_code
_entity_poly.pdbx_strand_id
1 'polypeptide(L)'
;MTKKRTARWVRGTLVSAVAAVACYGIWASLRQWAQDVSAADPDTMFAGSFEPLLAGFTGVVSMPVLLWAGMRALGERRTHLFVSVGAVTWPFLGGHVVEDYVSDARTVMYLALFAGLCGLPALATAPDRQQAR
;
A
#
# COMPACT_ATOMS: atom_id res chain seq x y z
N MET A 1 -6.43 -28.80 -5.72
CA MET A 1 -7.11 -27.63 -5.10
C MET A 1 -6.15 -26.73 -4.35
N THR A 2 -5.22 -27.26 -3.57
CA THR A 2 -4.21 -26.48 -2.81
C THR A 2 -3.27 -25.65 -3.68
N LYS A 3 -2.78 -26.17 -4.80
CA LYS A 3 -1.86 -25.45 -5.70
C LYS A 3 -2.45 -24.16 -6.29
N LYS A 4 -3.74 -24.14 -6.65
CA LYS A 4 -4.40 -22.93 -7.18
C LYS A 4 -4.59 -21.84 -6.09
N ARG A 5 -4.89 -22.24 -4.86
CA ARG A 5 -5.00 -21.33 -3.72
C ARG A 5 -3.66 -20.71 -3.36
N THR A 6 -2.61 -21.53 -3.30
CA THR A 6 -1.26 -21.05 -3.02
C THR A 6 -0.76 -20.09 -4.12
N ALA A 7 -1.01 -20.41 -5.39
CA ALA A 7 -0.64 -19.52 -6.49
C ALA A 7 -1.35 -18.16 -6.42
N ARG A 8 -2.62 -18.12 -6.05
CA ARG A 8 -3.36 -16.85 -5.84
C ARG A 8 -2.83 -16.07 -4.65
N TRP A 9 -2.55 -16.74 -3.55
CA TRP A 9 -1.95 -16.11 -2.38
C TRP A 9 -0.58 -15.51 -2.71
N VAL A 10 0.30 -16.27 -3.39
CA VAL A 10 1.62 -15.80 -3.82
C VAL A 10 1.50 -14.57 -4.73
N ARG A 11 0.59 -14.58 -5.71
CA ARG A 11 0.35 -13.42 -6.58
C ARG A 11 -0.14 -12.21 -5.79
N GLY A 12 -1.10 -12.39 -4.90
CA GLY A 12 -1.61 -11.31 -4.05
C GLY A 12 -0.51 -10.72 -3.16
N THR A 13 0.28 -11.58 -2.52
CA THR A 13 1.41 -11.17 -1.68
C THR A 13 2.49 -10.43 -2.48
N LEU A 14 2.84 -10.91 -3.68
CA LEU A 14 3.81 -10.24 -4.54
C LEU A 14 3.32 -8.86 -4.98
N VAL A 15 2.07 -8.74 -5.42
CA VAL A 15 1.48 -7.45 -5.79
C VAL A 15 1.47 -6.50 -4.62
N SER A 16 1.08 -6.97 -3.43
CA SER A 16 1.09 -6.16 -2.21
C SER A 16 2.50 -5.71 -1.83
N ALA A 17 3.49 -6.59 -1.94
CA ALA A 17 4.88 -6.25 -1.65
C ALA A 17 5.41 -5.17 -2.60
N VAL A 18 5.19 -5.32 -3.90
CA VAL A 18 5.60 -4.33 -4.91
C VAL A 18 4.86 -3.01 -4.70
N ALA A 19 3.55 -3.05 -4.46
CA ALA A 19 2.75 -1.87 -4.18
C ALA A 19 3.21 -1.17 -2.91
N ALA A 20 3.52 -1.91 -1.84
CA ALA A 20 4.01 -1.35 -0.59
C ALA A 20 5.36 -0.64 -0.74
N VAL A 21 6.31 -1.25 -1.45
CA VAL A 21 7.61 -0.64 -1.74
C VAL A 21 7.45 0.61 -2.60
N ALA A 22 6.62 0.56 -3.65
CA ALA A 22 6.35 1.72 -4.50
C ALA A 22 5.67 2.85 -3.73
N CYS A 23 4.63 2.56 -2.94
CA CYS A 23 3.96 3.55 -2.10
C CYS A 23 4.88 4.16 -1.05
N TYR A 24 5.71 3.34 -0.40
CA TYR A 24 6.71 3.83 0.55
C TYR A 24 7.68 4.81 -0.13
N GLY A 25 8.20 4.45 -1.31
CA GLY A 25 9.09 5.32 -2.07
C GLY A 25 8.42 6.64 -2.47
N ILE A 26 7.18 6.60 -2.96
CA ILE A 26 6.40 7.78 -3.32
C ILE A 26 6.17 8.67 -2.09
N TRP A 27 5.70 8.09 -1.00
CA TRP A 27 5.41 8.85 0.22
C TRP A 27 6.67 9.46 0.83
N ALA A 28 7.76 8.71 0.94
CA ALA A 28 9.03 9.20 1.45
C ALA A 28 9.60 10.34 0.60
N SER A 29 9.53 10.21 -0.74
CA SER A 29 10.00 11.24 -1.67
C SER A 29 9.17 12.52 -1.58
N LEU A 30 7.83 12.39 -1.49
CA LEU A 30 6.94 13.54 -1.34
C LEU A 30 7.14 14.24 0.00
N ARG A 31 7.38 13.48 1.06
CA ARG A 31 7.64 14.05 2.38
C ARG A 31 8.96 14.80 2.41
N GLN A 32 9.99 14.25 1.79
CA GLN A 32 11.27 14.95 1.65
C GLN A 32 11.11 16.24 0.84
N TRP A 33 10.42 16.18 -0.29
CA TRP A 33 10.10 17.38 -1.08
C TRP A 33 9.34 18.43 -0.26
N ALA A 34 8.34 18.03 0.53
CA ALA A 34 7.59 18.93 1.37
C ALA A 34 8.47 19.61 2.43
N GLN A 35 9.44 18.89 3.00
CA GLN A 35 10.41 19.46 3.95
C GLN A 35 11.35 20.46 3.26
N ASP A 36 11.83 20.14 2.07
CA ASP A 36 12.72 21.02 1.28
C ASP A 36 12.02 22.33 0.92
N VAL A 37 10.75 22.26 0.48
CA VAL A 37 9.93 23.45 0.18
C VAL A 37 9.68 24.29 1.41
N SER A 38 9.33 23.66 2.54
CA SER A 38 9.09 24.35 3.81
C SER A 38 10.36 25.05 4.34
N ALA A 39 11.53 24.46 4.10
CA ALA A 39 12.82 25.05 4.50
C ALA A 39 13.25 26.21 3.60
N ALA A 40 12.82 26.21 2.33
CA ALA A 40 13.18 27.26 1.37
C ALA A 40 12.41 28.58 1.58
N ASP A 41 11.19 28.53 2.14
CA ASP A 41 10.31 29.72 2.29
C ASP A 41 9.57 29.72 3.64
N PRO A 42 10.27 29.98 4.75
CA PRO A 42 9.69 29.90 6.11
C PRO A 42 8.69 31.02 6.44
N ASP A 43 8.63 32.08 5.66
CA ASP A 43 7.84 33.29 5.97
C ASP A 43 6.42 33.29 5.39
N THR A 44 6.04 32.30 4.60
CA THR A 44 4.66 32.18 4.12
C THR A 44 3.75 31.62 5.20
N MET A 45 2.65 32.29 5.46
CA MET A 45 1.71 32.06 6.59
C MET A 45 1.07 30.63 6.63
N PHE A 46 1.26 29.84 5.58
CA PHE A 46 0.84 28.44 5.45
C PHE A 46 2.01 27.51 5.02
N ALA A 47 3.22 28.03 4.95
CA ALA A 47 4.40 27.23 4.63
C ALA A 47 4.58 26.14 5.70
N GLY A 48 4.68 24.91 5.28
CA GLY A 48 4.90 23.77 6.16
C GLY A 48 3.65 23.05 6.65
N SER A 49 2.43 23.54 6.37
CA SER A 49 1.20 22.84 6.77
C SER A 49 0.50 22.13 5.62
N PHE A 50 0.53 22.71 4.44
CA PHE A 50 -0.19 22.17 3.27
C PHE A 50 0.58 21.04 2.57
N GLU A 51 1.89 21.20 2.43
CA GLU A 51 2.76 20.23 1.75
C GLU A 51 2.80 18.87 2.46
N PRO A 52 2.95 18.78 3.80
CA PRO A 52 2.87 17.50 4.51
C PRO A 52 1.50 16.83 4.39
N LEU A 53 0.41 17.62 4.42
CA LEU A 53 -0.94 17.10 4.23
C LEU A 53 -1.11 16.51 2.82
N LEU A 54 -0.62 17.21 1.81
CA LEU A 54 -0.68 16.74 0.42
C LEU A 54 0.16 15.47 0.22
N ALA A 55 1.35 15.43 0.79
CA ALA A 55 2.22 14.25 0.77
C ALA A 55 1.57 13.06 1.46
N GLY A 56 0.98 13.26 2.63
CA GLY A 56 0.26 12.23 3.38
C GLY A 56 -0.97 11.73 2.62
N PHE A 57 -1.79 12.63 2.10
CA PHE A 57 -2.97 12.27 1.30
C PHE A 57 -2.59 11.47 0.05
N THR A 58 -1.59 11.91 -0.70
CA THR A 58 -1.10 11.21 -1.89
C THR A 58 -0.52 9.84 -1.53
N GLY A 59 0.24 9.75 -0.44
CA GLY A 59 0.78 8.49 0.07
C GLY A 59 -0.31 7.48 0.44
N VAL A 60 -1.40 7.94 1.05
CA VAL A 60 -2.53 7.06 1.42
C VAL A 60 -3.31 6.62 0.19
N VAL A 61 -3.62 7.54 -0.74
CA VAL A 61 -4.43 7.26 -1.93
C VAL A 61 -3.68 6.42 -2.96
N SER A 62 -2.36 6.52 -3.02
CA SER A 62 -1.54 5.74 -3.97
C SER A 62 -1.65 4.23 -3.75
N MET A 63 -1.83 3.77 -2.51
CA MET A 63 -1.91 2.36 -2.19
C MET A 63 -3.12 1.65 -2.84
N PRO A 64 -4.38 2.08 -2.64
CA PRO A 64 -5.52 1.42 -3.28
C PRO A 64 -5.44 1.46 -4.81
N VAL A 65 -4.90 2.53 -5.37
CA VAL A 65 -4.72 2.65 -6.83
C VAL A 65 -3.73 1.62 -7.35
N LEU A 66 -2.56 1.48 -6.70
CA LEU A 66 -1.54 0.52 -7.09
C LEU A 66 -1.99 -0.93 -6.88
N LEU A 67 -2.69 -1.23 -5.79
CA LEU A 67 -3.27 -2.55 -5.55
C LEU A 67 -4.30 -2.91 -6.62
N TRP A 68 -5.20 -1.98 -6.93
CA TRP A 68 -6.21 -2.17 -7.96
C TRP A 68 -5.58 -2.39 -9.33
N ALA A 69 -4.63 -1.53 -9.72
CA ALA A 69 -3.93 -1.63 -11.00
C ALA A 69 -3.12 -2.93 -11.10
N GLY A 70 -2.40 -3.32 -10.05
CA GLY A 70 -1.62 -4.54 -10.01
C GLY A 70 -2.47 -5.80 -10.14
N MET A 71 -3.59 -5.87 -9.41
CA MET A 71 -4.49 -7.02 -9.51
C MET A 71 -5.21 -7.07 -10.86
N ARG A 72 -5.55 -5.92 -11.43
CA ARG A 72 -6.15 -5.86 -12.76
C ARG A 72 -5.17 -6.29 -13.85
N ALA A 73 -3.90 -5.94 -13.72
CA ALA A 73 -2.84 -6.40 -14.63
C ALA A 73 -2.66 -7.93 -14.60
N LEU A 74 -2.91 -8.55 -13.44
CA LEU A 74 -2.89 -10.01 -13.28
C LEU A 74 -4.21 -10.71 -13.71
N GLY A 75 -5.19 -9.96 -14.23
CA GLY A 75 -6.47 -10.50 -14.71
C GLY A 75 -7.49 -10.82 -13.61
N GLU A 76 -7.23 -10.45 -12.36
CA GLU A 76 -8.14 -10.67 -11.24
C GLU A 76 -9.20 -9.55 -11.21
N ARG A 77 -10.48 -9.91 -11.42
CA ARG A 77 -11.59 -8.95 -11.49
C ARG A 77 -12.27 -8.70 -10.13
N ARG A 78 -12.18 -9.64 -9.19
CA ARG A 78 -12.79 -9.53 -7.85
C ARG A 78 -11.76 -9.10 -6.82
N THR A 79 -11.41 -7.82 -6.83
CA THR A 79 -10.32 -7.26 -6.01
C THR A 79 -10.79 -6.37 -4.87
N HIS A 80 -12.12 -6.17 -4.73
CA HIS A 80 -12.67 -5.18 -3.78
C HIS A 80 -12.22 -5.42 -2.33
N LEU A 81 -12.31 -6.67 -1.85
CA LEU A 81 -11.86 -7.01 -0.49
C LEU A 81 -10.36 -6.80 -0.31
N PHE A 82 -9.57 -7.19 -1.28
CA PHE A 82 -8.12 -7.04 -1.26
C PHE A 82 -7.72 -5.55 -1.23
N VAL A 83 -8.31 -4.73 -2.09
CA VAL A 83 -8.07 -3.29 -2.14
C VAL A 83 -8.56 -2.61 -0.86
N SER A 84 -9.74 -3.00 -0.33
CA SER A 84 -10.28 -2.43 0.91
C SER A 84 -9.39 -2.73 2.11
N VAL A 85 -8.93 -3.97 2.28
CA VAL A 85 -8.02 -4.35 3.35
C VAL A 85 -6.71 -3.56 3.24
N GLY A 86 -6.13 -3.48 2.04
CA GLY A 86 -4.92 -2.70 1.80
C GLY A 86 -5.11 -1.21 2.09
N ALA A 87 -6.22 -0.62 1.63
CA ALA A 87 -6.53 0.79 1.83
C ALA A 87 -6.74 1.16 3.31
N VAL A 88 -7.29 0.26 4.11
CA VAL A 88 -7.47 0.48 5.56
C VAL A 88 -6.16 0.24 6.33
N THR A 89 -5.44 -0.83 6.00
CA THR A 89 -4.24 -1.22 6.74
C THR A 89 -3.05 -0.30 6.45
N TRP A 90 -2.96 0.23 5.23
CA TRP A 90 -1.82 1.05 4.81
C TRP A 90 -1.65 2.35 5.59
N PRO A 91 -2.69 3.16 5.87
CA PRO A 91 -2.52 4.39 6.65
C PRO A 91 -1.92 4.13 8.03
N PHE A 92 -2.28 3.01 8.67
CA PHE A 92 -1.76 2.64 9.98
C PHE A 92 -0.30 2.17 9.91
N LEU A 93 0.02 1.23 9.02
CA LEU A 93 1.36 0.67 8.92
C LEU A 93 2.32 1.60 8.17
N GLY A 94 1.92 2.13 7.02
CA GLY A 94 2.75 3.00 6.21
C GLY A 94 2.99 4.35 6.87
N GLY A 95 1.97 4.94 7.48
CA GLY A 95 2.08 6.17 8.25
C GLY A 95 3.06 6.03 9.39
N HIS A 96 2.92 4.98 10.20
CA HIS A 96 3.85 4.70 11.29
C HIS A 96 5.30 4.55 10.82
N VAL A 97 5.52 3.78 9.76
CA VAL A 97 6.86 3.55 9.19
C VAL A 97 7.49 4.83 8.63
N VAL A 98 6.69 5.66 7.94
CA VAL A 98 7.20 6.90 7.31
C VAL A 98 7.38 8.00 8.33
N GLU A 99 6.50 8.11 9.33
CA GLU A 99 6.48 9.23 10.28
C GLU A 99 7.43 9.04 11.46
N ASP A 100 7.61 7.82 11.94
CA ASP A 100 8.40 7.54 13.14
C ASP A 100 9.90 7.28 12.88
N TYR A 101 10.39 7.50 11.66
CA TYR A 101 11.80 7.25 11.29
C TYR A 101 12.31 5.90 11.78
N VAL A 102 11.55 4.87 11.52
CA VAL A 102 11.88 3.49 11.94
C VAL A 102 13.12 2.99 11.19
N SER A 103 13.98 2.21 11.84
CA SER A 103 15.16 1.63 11.21
C SER A 103 14.80 0.75 9.99
N ASP A 104 15.70 0.67 9.00
CA ASP A 104 15.47 -0.06 7.74
C ASP A 104 14.98 -1.51 7.96
N ALA A 105 15.53 -2.20 8.97
CA ALA A 105 15.12 -3.56 9.30
C ALA A 105 13.66 -3.64 9.75
N ARG A 106 13.19 -2.68 10.54
CA ARG A 106 11.78 -2.60 10.96
C ARG A 106 10.87 -2.20 9.82
N THR A 107 11.31 -1.30 8.94
CA THR A 107 10.59 -0.93 7.72
C THR A 107 10.31 -2.16 6.86
N VAL A 108 11.32 -2.98 6.58
CA VAL A 108 11.17 -4.24 5.83
C VAL A 108 10.21 -5.19 6.53
N MET A 109 10.28 -5.31 7.86
CA MET A 109 9.39 -6.16 8.64
C MET A 109 7.92 -5.69 8.53
N TYR A 110 7.64 -4.39 8.64
CA TYR A 110 6.28 -3.84 8.50
C TYR A 110 5.73 -4.01 7.09
N LEU A 111 6.57 -3.78 6.07
CA LEU A 111 6.17 -4.00 4.67
C LEU A 111 5.88 -5.49 4.39
N ALA A 112 6.67 -6.40 4.95
CA ALA A 112 6.43 -7.83 4.85
C ALA A 112 5.15 -8.27 5.57
N LEU A 113 4.88 -7.73 6.77
CA LEU A 113 3.63 -7.93 7.51
C LEU A 113 2.43 -7.44 6.70
N PHE A 114 2.52 -6.24 6.11
CA PHE A 114 1.49 -5.69 5.26
C PHE A 114 1.20 -6.60 4.06
N ALA A 115 2.24 -7.05 3.36
CA ALA A 115 2.11 -7.95 2.22
C ALA A 115 1.46 -9.28 2.61
N GLY A 116 1.84 -9.85 3.76
CA GLY A 116 1.25 -11.07 4.30
C GLY A 116 -0.24 -10.90 4.65
N LEU A 117 -0.61 -9.82 5.34
CA LEU A 117 -1.99 -9.51 5.71
C LEU A 117 -2.87 -9.28 4.47
N CYS A 118 -2.38 -8.53 3.48
CA CYS A 118 -3.09 -8.30 2.23
C CYS A 118 -3.27 -9.58 1.40
N GLY A 119 -2.41 -10.58 1.57
CA GLY A 119 -2.55 -11.89 0.93
C GLY A 119 -3.68 -12.74 1.51
N LEU A 120 -4.10 -12.53 2.77
CA LEU A 120 -5.11 -13.34 3.45
C LEU A 120 -6.48 -13.37 2.75
N PRO A 121 -7.03 -12.24 2.24
CA PRO A 121 -8.30 -12.27 1.51
C PRO A 121 -8.27 -13.17 0.27
N ALA A 122 -7.11 -13.37 -0.35
CA ALA A 122 -6.96 -14.28 -1.47
C ALA A 122 -7.18 -15.76 -1.08
N LEU A 123 -6.96 -16.11 0.19
CA LEU A 123 -7.27 -17.43 0.74
C LEU A 123 -8.76 -17.59 1.10
N ALA A 124 -9.40 -16.49 1.51
CA ALA A 124 -10.79 -16.48 1.96
C ALA A 124 -11.81 -16.54 0.82
N THR A 125 -11.46 -16.01 -0.37
CA THR A 125 -12.32 -16.12 -1.55
C THR A 125 -12.34 -17.56 -2.06
N ALA A 126 -13.35 -18.33 -1.64
CA ALA A 126 -13.60 -19.66 -2.15
C ALA A 126 -13.84 -19.59 -3.68
N PRO A 127 -13.38 -20.58 -4.47
CA PRO A 127 -13.73 -20.66 -5.87
C PRO A 127 -15.24 -20.75 -6.00
N ASP A 128 -15.80 -19.84 -6.79
CA ASP A 128 -17.23 -19.78 -7.08
C ASP A 128 -17.70 -21.15 -7.57
N ARG A 129 -18.73 -21.67 -6.91
CA ARG A 129 -19.50 -22.86 -7.32
C ARG A 129 -20.29 -22.64 -8.63
N GLN A 130 -20.01 -21.60 -9.37
CA GLN A 130 -20.75 -21.24 -10.59
C GLN A 130 -20.26 -21.94 -11.87
N GLN A 131 -19.33 -22.88 -11.81
CA GLN A 131 -18.99 -23.71 -12.96
C GLN A 131 -19.66 -25.10 -12.96
N ALA A 132 -20.70 -25.28 -12.17
CA ALA A 132 -21.50 -26.51 -12.16
C ALA A 132 -22.95 -26.29 -12.66
N ARG A 133 -23.08 -25.48 -13.74
CA ARG A 133 -24.32 -25.47 -14.54
C ARG A 133 -24.01 -25.33 -16.01
#